data_3d7ad4134317aa8c5da3e463859b6015
#
_entry.id   3d7ad4134317aa8c5da3e463859b6015
#
_cell.length_a   1.000
_cell.length_b   1.000
_cell.length_c   1.000
_cell.angle_alpha   90.00
_cell.angle_beta   90.00
_cell.angle_gamma   90.00
#
_symmetry.space_group_name_H-M   'P 1'
#
loop_
_entity.id
_entity.type
_entity.pdbx_description
1 polymer ?
#
loop_
_entity_poly.entity_id
_entity_poly.type
_entity_poly.pdbx_seq_one_letter_code
_entity_poly.pdbx_strand_id
1 'polypeptide(L)'
;MNITLGHREVQVTFGNKHFILDIPFPDIASYENCMNAVSILLLKQYSPNVIISRVQQLSAIAMRMEIKDGINNCTLVNDYYNSDPSSFQLALNILATQDASKERVVILSDFMDTGKAGDDLYPSIAETLRQANISLFIGIGKHLSEHRHDFAANSRFYEDTEHFLRQEERDNFNNQIILIKGARAFQLEYIAGFLQKQSHSTILEVDLDAMVHNLNHFRSLTDAHIAVMVKAFSYGSGSREIASLLQYHRVDYLMVAFADEGIELRAAGITIPIAVMNPEREAFDNMIMFNLEPEIYALDILEDFNQALNKHGIKRFPVHIKLNTGMNRSGFDEQDIPQLLEFFEAERSVYIRSIFSHLAGSDEAKHDDFTLKQIHLFERMTECIQSRFNYKIWRHILNSAGIERFPQYHFDLVRLGIGLHGISATNAQLQAVSSFKTYISSIRNVPEGQSIGYGRKSYTTRPSRIAVIPVGYADGLNRHLSNRVGNVFVKGKRVPIIGNICMDTCMIDITDTDATTGDEVEIFGKHIPVTELAEQLGTIPYEILTGISFRVKRVYYKE
;
A
#
# COMPACT_ATOMS: atom_id res chain seq x y z
N MET A 1 8.23 38.41 -0.83
CA MET A 1 7.63 37.07 -0.78
C MET A 1 6.52 37.03 -1.81
N ASN A 2 6.73 36.37 -2.95
CA ASN A 2 5.69 36.22 -3.98
C ASN A 2 4.99 34.89 -3.79
N ILE A 3 3.68 34.90 -3.62
CA ILE A 3 2.86 33.69 -3.48
C ILE A 3 2.13 33.50 -4.81
N THR A 4 2.52 32.51 -5.58
CA THR A 4 1.79 32.02 -6.76
C THR A 4 1.10 30.70 -6.40
N LEU A 5 0.01 30.36 -7.05
CA LEU A 5 -0.84 29.19 -6.77
C LEU A 5 0.00 27.93 -6.38
N GLY A 6 0.03 27.61 -5.08
CA GLY A 6 0.63 26.40 -4.54
C GLY A 6 2.13 26.46 -4.22
N HIS A 7 2.84 27.51 -4.56
CA HIS A 7 4.28 27.65 -4.36
C HIS A 7 4.66 28.94 -3.64
N ARG A 8 5.76 28.89 -2.85
CA ARG A 8 6.34 30.06 -2.17
C ARG A 8 7.79 30.27 -2.58
N GLU A 9 8.08 31.35 -3.27
CA GLU A 9 9.46 31.79 -3.49
C GLU A 9 10.05 32.47 -2.24
N VAL A 10 11.17 31.94 -1.77
CA VAL A 10 11.88 32.42 -0.58
C VAL A 10 13.33 32.73 -0.92
N GLN A 11 13.75 33.95 -0.62
CA GLN A 11 15.17 34.31 -0.69
C GLN A 11 15.89 33.85 0.58
N VAL A 12 16.88 32.98 0.41
CA VAL A 12 17.69 32.43 1.50
C VAL A 12 19.06 33.09 1.49
N THR A 13 19.46 33.64 2.63
CA THR A 13 20.81 34.18 2.86
C THR A 13 21.44 33.46 4.04
N PHE A 14 22.59 32.82 3.84
CA PHE A 14 23.34 32.15 4.90
C PHE A 14 24.84 32.35 4.68
N GLY A 15 25.46 33.21 5.50
CA GLY A 15 26.83 33.67 5.28
C GLY A 15 26.96 34.35 3.91
N ASN A 16 27.88 33.85 3.07
CA ASN A 16 28.10 34.37 1.71
C ASN A 16 27.25 33.66 0.63
N LYS A 17 26.34 32.77 1.04
CA LYS A 17 25.45 32.04 0.12
C LYS A 17 24.13 32.80 -0.01
N HIS A 18 23.73 33.10 -1.25
CA HIS A 18 22.46 33.73 -1.59
C HIS A 18 21.79 32.92 -2.70
N PHE A 19 20.55 32.49 -2.49
CA PHE A 19 19.80 31.72 -3.49
C PHE A 19 18.29 31.82 -3.24
N ILE A 20 17.52 31.44 -4.24
CA ILE A 20 16.06 31.42 -4.18
C ILE A 20 15.62 29.96 -4.07
N LEU A 21 14.70 29.70 -3.13
CA LEU A 21 13.99 28.42 -3.00
C LEU A 21 12.55 28.62 -3.46
N ASP A 22 12.10 27.72 -4.32
CA ASP A 22 10.69 27.52 -4.64
C ASP A 22 10.17 26.35 -3.78
N ILE A 23 9.38 26.68 -2.76
CA ILE A 23 8.86 25.72 -1.80
C ILE A 23 7.45 25.29 -2.25
N PRO A 24 7.23 23.97 -2.53
CA PRO A 24 5.98 23.49 -3.12
C PRO A 24 4.85 23.31 -2.07
N PHE A 25 4.80 24.16 -1.04
CA PHE A 25 3.80 24.10 0.02
C PHE A 25 3.15 25.45 0.26
N PRO A 26 1.81 25.55 0.17
CA PRO A 26 1.09 26.79 0.43
C PRO A 26 0.88 27.06 1.93
N ASP A 27 0.87 26.02 2.78
CA ASP A 27 0.61 26.11 4.21
C ASP A 27 1.86 26.49 5.03
N ILE A 28 1.63 27.18 6.16
CA ILE A 28 2.71 27.70 7.01
C ILE A 28 3.49 26.58 7.70
N ALA A 29 2.83 25.51 8.13
CA ALA A 29 3.48 24.44 8.88
C ALA A 29 4.47 23.64 8.01
N SER A 30 4.06 23.28 6.78
CA SER A 30 4.95 22.63 5.81
C SER A 30 6.09 23.55 5.39
N TYR A 31 5.82 24.85 5.23
CA TYR A 31 6.85 25.84 4.98
C TYR A 31 7.89 25.90 6.11
N GLU A 32 7.46 26.03 7.38
CA GLU A 32 8.37 26.07 8.54
C GLU A 32 9.20 24.79 8.66
N ASN A 33 8.59 23.63 8.47
CA ASN A 33 9.29 22.35 8.49
C ASN A 33 10.35 22.27 7.37
N CYS A 34 10.02 22.73 6.18
CA CYS A 34 10.96 22.82 5.06
C CYS A 34 12.12 23.77 5.40
N MET A 35 11.84 24.94 5.95
CA MET A 35 12.88 25.91 6.33
C MET A 35 13.77 25.43 7.47
N ASN A 36 13.23 24.68 8.43
CA ASN A 36 14.02 24.02 9.47
C ASN A 36 14.98 22.99 8.87
N ALA A 37 14.49 22.15 7.94
CA ALA A 37 15.35 21.20 7.23
C ALA A 37 16.43 21.90 6.40
N VAL A 38 16.09 22.94 5.66
CA VAL A 38 17.04 23.78 4.88
C VAL A 38 18.11 24.37 5.80
N SER A 39 17.73 24.88 6.97
CA SER A 39 18.67 25.44 7.95
C SER A 39 19.68 24.40 8.43
N ILE A 40 19.23 23.20 8.73
CA ILE A 40 20.10 22.08 9.13
C ILE A 40 21.05 21.70 7.98
N LEU A 41 20.55 21.62 6.74
CA LEU A 41 21.38 21.29 5.57
C LEU A 41 22.46 22.36 5.32
N LEU A 42 22.14 23.65 5.50
CA LEU A 42 23.11 24.74 5.40
C LEU A 42 24.19 24.65 6.49
N LEU A 43 23.79 24.35 7.73
CA LEU A 43 24.74 24.10 8.83
C LEU A 43 25.65 22.90 8.55
N LYS A 44 25.14 21.87 7.89
CA LYS A 44 25.91 20.69 7.41
C LYS A 44 26.70 20.97 6.13
N GLN A 45 26.75 22.23 5.67
CA GLN A 45 27.52 22.71 4.52
C GLN A 45 27.11 22.13 3.15
N TYR A 46 25.89 21.63 3.00
CA TYR A 46 25.39 21.23 1.68
C TYR A 46 25.39 22.43 0.72
N SER A 47 25.61 22.17 -0.57
CA SER A 47 25.60 23.23 -1.59
C SER A 47 24.18 23.73 -1.86
N PRO A 48 23.98 25.02 -2.20
CA PRO A 48 22.69 25.56 -2.56
C PRO A 48 21.97 24.77 -3.67
N ASN A 49 22.70 24.33 -4.69
CA ASN A 49 22.12 23.58 -5.82
C ASN A 49 21.51 22.24 -5.36
N VAL A 50 22.15 21.54 -4.44
CA VAL A 50 21.61 20.31 -3.86
C VAL A 50 20.34 20.61 -3.06
N ILE A 51 20.34 21.66 -2.25
CA ILE A 51 19.19 22.06 -1.44
C ILE A 51 18.01 22.44 -2.34
N ILE A 52 18.22 23.26 -3.37
CA ILE A 52 17.19 23.67 -4.35
C ILE A 52 16.58 22.43 -5.02
N SER A 53 17.43 21.57 -5.57
CA SER A 53 16.96 20.34 -6.25
C SER A 53 16.15 19.43 -5.33
N ARG A 54 16.52 19.30 -4.06
CA ARG A 54 15.79 18.45 -3.11
C ARG A 54 14.50 19.08 -2.63
N VAL A 55 14.46 20.39 -2.41
CA VAL A 55 13.23 21.09 -2.04
C VAL A 55 12.19 21.04 -3.15
N GLN A 56 12.59 21.16 -4.42
CA GLN A 56 11.68 21.01 -5.57
C GLN A 56 11.07 19.62 -5.71
N GLN A 57 11.71 18.58 -5.15
CA GLN A 57 11.22 17.20 -5.16
C GLN A 57 10.27 16.88 -3.98
N LEU A 58 10.09 17.81 -3.03
CA LEU A 58 9.18 17.59 -1.92
C LEU A 58 7.74 17.58 -2.42
N SER A 59 6.96 16.63 -1.95
CA SER A 59 5.51 16.54 -2.19
C SER A 59 4.77 16.62 -0.86
N ALA A 60 3.52 17.06 -0.89
CA ALA A 60 2.65 17.01 0.29
C ALA A 60 2.50 15.56 0.76
N ILE A 61 2.68 15.34 2.07
CA ILE A 61 2.48 14.02 2.66
C ILE A 61 0.98 13.71 2.62
N ALA A 62 0.59 12.63 1.95
CA ALA A 62 -0.77 12.12 1.97
C ALA A 62 -1.26 11.88 3.42
N MET A 63 -2.54 12.09 3.70
CA MET A 63 -3.23 12.02 5.01
C MET A 63 -3.20 13.30 5.88
N ARG A 64 -2.64 14.41 5.41
CA ARG A 64 -2.83 15.72 6.06
C ARG A 64 -3.54 16.64 5.09
N MET A 65 -4.82 16.95 5.40
CA MET A 65 -5.69 17.82 4.62
C MET A 65 -5.96 17.37 3.18
N GLU A 66 -6.50 16.18 3.03
CA GLU A 66 -6.94 15.67 1.74
C GLU A 66 -8.36 16.16 1.44
N ILE A 67 -8.56 16.80 0.28
CA ILE A 67 -9.90 17.23 -0.18
C ILE A 67 -10.46 16.16 -1.12
N LYS A 68 -11.68 15.67 -0.82
CA LYS A 68 -12.39 14.65 -1.60
C LYS A 68 -13.83 15.03 -1.90
N ASP A 69 -14.37 14.50 -2.98
CA ASP A 69 -15.80 14.60 -3.26
C ASP A 69 -16.59 13.72 -2.28
N GLY A 70 -17.55 14.33 -1.59
CA GLY A 70 -18.51 13.65 -0.73
C GLY A 70 -19.81 13.29 -1.48
N ILE A 71 -20.68 12.52 -0.79
CA ILE A 71 -22.05 12.24 -1.23
C ILE A 71 -22.85 13.55 -1.35
N ASN A 72 -23.96 13.54 -2.08
CA ASN A 72 -24.97 14.60 -2.14
C ASN A 72 -24.36 16.01 -2.33
N ASN A 73 -23.39 16.16 -3.25
CA ASN A 73 -22.67 17.41 -3.51
C ASN A 73 -21.87 17.95 -2.30
N CYS A 74 -21.51 17.10 -1.33
CA CYS A 74 -20.60 17.48 -0.25
C CYS A 74 -19.15 17.51 -0.71
N THR A 75 -18.32 18.27 0.01
CA THR A 75 -16.85 18.26 -0.11
C THR A 75 -16.28 17.87 1.23
N LEU A 76 -15.42 16.86 1.26
CA LEU A 76 -14.77 16.38 2.48
C LEU A 76 -13.37 16.96 2.59
N VAL A 77 -13.04 17.51 3.74
CA VAL A 77 -11.69 17.94 4.12
C VAL A 77 -11.21 16.99 5.22
N ASN A 78 -10.37 16.04 4.85
CA ASN A 78 -9.93 14.95 5.72
C ASN A 78 -8.62 15.31 6.40
N ASP A 79 -8.62 15.44 7.74
CA ASP A 79 -7.44 15.74 8.57
C ASP A 79 -7.51 14.99 9.92
N TYR A 80 -7.55 13.66 9.87
CA TYR A 80 -7.80 12.81 11.05
C TYR A 80 -6.57 12.01 11.52
N TYR A 81 -5.37 12.55 11.34
CA TYR A 81 -4.15 11.90 11.82
C TYR A 81 -3.71 12.41 13.20
N ASN A 82 -3.79 13.73 13.43
CA ASN A 82 -3.44 14.39 14.69
C ASN A 82 -4.58 15.28 15.14
N SER A 83 -4.83 15.29 16.46
CA SER A 83 -5.79 16.19 17.09
C SER A 83 -5.09 16.99 18.19
N ASP A 84 -4.71 18.23 17.86
CA ASP A 84 -4.26 19.24 18.81
C ASP A 84 -4.94 20.58 18.49
N PRO A 85 -5.11 21.49 19.49
CA PRO A 85 -5.85 22.73 19.29
C PRO A 85 -5.25 23.65 18.21
N SER A 86 -3.93 23.65 18.04
CA SER A 86 -3.26 24.52 17.05
C SER A 86 -3.50 24.01 15.63
N SER A 87 -3.38 22.71 15.40
CA SER A 87 -3.69 22.11 14.11
C SER A 87 -5.19 22.18 13.77
N PHE A 88 -6.07 22.17 14.78
CA PHE A 88 -7.50 22.39 14.58
C PHE A 88 -7.82 23.80 14.06
N GLN A 89 -7.22 24.84 14.65
CA GLN A 89 -7.36 26.21 14.15
C GLN A 89 -6.89 26.36 12.68
N LEU A 90 -5.79 25.68 12.33
CA LEU A 90 -5.28 25.69 10.96
C LEU A 90 -6.26 25.03 9.98
N ALA A 91 -6.86 23.89 10.38
CA ALA A 91 -7.85 23.19 9.57
C ALA A 91 -9.13 24.02 9.35
N LEU A 92 -9.59 24.76 10.37
CA LEU A 92 -10.71 25.70 10.24
C LEU A 92 -10.41 26.86 9.28
N ASN A 93 -9.18 27.38 9.29
CA ASN A 93 -8.79 28.44 8.35
C ASN A 93 -8.85 27.93 6.89
N ILE A 94 -8.48 26.66 6.65
CA ILE A 94 -8.59 26.06 5.32
C ILE A 94 -10.05 25.79 4.95
N LEU A 95 -10.86 25.30 5.88
CA LEU A 95 -12.30 25.15 5.68
C LEU A 95 -12.93 26.49 5.26
N ALA A 96 -12.48 27.61 5.85
CA ALA A 96 -12.96 28.95 5.55
C ALA A 96 -12.60 29.43 4.12
N THR A 97 -11.53 28.90 3.51
CA THR A 97 -11.11 29.26 2.15
C THR A 97 -11.83 28.48 1.05
N GLN A 98 -12.59 27.45 1.43
CA GLN A 98 -13.35 26.64 0.47
C GLN A 98 -14.63 27.38 -0.01
N ASP A 99 -15.36 26.74 -0.91
CA ASP A 99 -16.57 27.28 -1.55
C ASP A 99 -17.56 27.88 -0.54
N ALA A 100 -17.68 29.19 -0.56
CA ALA A 100 -18.54 29.95 0.36
C ALA A 100 -20.04 29.69 0.18
N SER A 101 -20.47 29.03 -0.92
CA SER A 101 -21.88 28.71 -1.19
C SER A 101 -22.37 27.48 -0.43
N LYS A 102 -21.47 26.69 0.17
CA LYS A 102 -21.80 25.49 0.92
C LYS A 102 -21.80 25.75 2.43
N GLU A 103 -22.68 25.05 3.14
CA GLU A 103 -22.68 25.05 4.60
C GLU A 103 -21.44 24.34 5.18
N ARG A 104 -20.92 24.88 6.28
CA ARG A 104 -19.70 24.34 6.92
C ARG A 104 -20.06 23.42 8.07
N VAL A 105 -19.60 22.18 7.99
CA VAL A 105 -19.77 21.14 9.01
C VAL A 105 -18.41 20.75 9.56
N VAL A 106 -18.32 20.50 10.85
CA VAL A 106 -17.12 19.98 11.51
C VAL A 106 -17.46 18.73 12.25
N ILE A 107 -16.74 17.64 11.95
CA ILE A 107 -16.74 16.38 12.70
C ILE A 107 -15.39 16.31 13.41
N LEU A 108 -15.39 16.30 14.75
CA LEU A 108 -14.19 16.37 15.57
C LEU A 108 -14.20 15.25 16.62
N SER A 109 -13.06 14.54 16.78
CA SER A 109 -12.89 13.62 17.91
C SER A 109 -12.37 14.31 19.15
N ASP A 110 -12.40 13.63 20.30
CA ASP A 110 -11.69 14.06 21.50
C ASP A 110 -10.23 14.34 21.21
N PHE A 111 -9.69 15.33 21.92
CA PHE A 111 -8.25 15.64 21.90
C PHE A 111 -7.50 14.70 22.85
N MET A 112 -6.45 14.05 22.32
CA MET A 112 -5.56 13.21 23.09
C MET A 112 -4.30 14.00 23.47
N ASP A 113 -3.78 13.81 24.67
CA ASP A 113 -2.48 14.35 25.14
C ASP A 113 -2.31 15.89 25.12
N THR A 114 -3.36 16.64 25.40
CA THR A 114 -3.29 18.12 25.38
C THR A 114 -2.66 18.76 26.60
N GLY A 115 -2.42 18.01 27.68
CA GLY A 115 -1.85 18.52 28.95
C GLY A 115 -2.71 19.58 29.65
N LYS A 116 -3.87 19.96 29.13
CA LYS A 116 -4.85 20.87 29.71
C LYS A 116 -6.00 20.06 30.32
N ALA A 117 -6.50 20.50 31.47
CA ALA A 117 -7.74 19.98 31.99
C ALA A 117 -8.88 20.23 31.02
N GLY A 118 -9.75 19.24 30.80
CA GLY A 118 -10.86 19.30 29.82
C GLY A 118 -11.79 20.50 30.03
N ASP A 119 -11.93 20.97 31.28
CA ASP A 119 -12.81 22.09 31.66
C ASP A 119 -12.48 23.42 30.97
N ASP A 120 -11.23 23.67 30.59
CA ASP A 120 -10.82 24.88 29.86
C ASP A 120 -10.71 24.68 28.34
N LEU A 121 -10.54 23.46 27.88
CA LEU A 121 -10.27 23.14 26.49
C LEU A 121 -11.53 23.23 25.61
N TYR A 122 -12.59 22.50 26.00
CA TYR A 122 -13.79 22.37 25.18
C TYR A 122 -14.62 23.64 25.08
N PRO A 123 -14.75 24.49 26.13
CA PRO A 123 -15.30 25.83 25.99
C PRO A 123 -14.54 26.72 24.96
N SER A 124 -13.19 26.63 24.95
CA SER A 124 -12.36 27.34 23.96
C SER A 124 -12.59 26.85 22.53
N ILE A 125 -12.75 25.53 22.34
CA ILE A 125 -13.10 24.94 21.03
C ILE A 125 -14.49 25.40 20.57
N ALA A 126 -15.47 25.40 21.46
CA ALA A 126 -16.83 25.87 21.15
C ALA A 126 -16.85 27.33 20.71
N GLU A 127 -16.04 28.20 21.35
CA GLU A 127 -15.90 29.60 20.94
C GLU A 127 -15.23 29.72 19.57
N THR A 128 -14.20 28.92 19.31
CA THR A 128 -13.51 28.86 18.00
C THR A 128 -14.47 28.46 16.88
N LEU A 129 -15.34 27.48 17.10
CA LEU A 129 -16.34 27.04 16.13
C LEU A 129 -17.39 28.12 15.86
N ARG A 130 -17.81 28.87 16.90
CA ARG A 130 -18.74 30.01 16.73
C ARG A 130 -18.14 31.11 15.85
N GLN A 131 -16.87 31.46 16.09
CA GLN A 131 -16.15 32.46 15.29
C GLN A 131 -15.94 32.01 13.84
N ALA A 132 -15.80 30.71 13.58
CA ALA A 132 -15.65 30.13 12.23
C ALA A 132 -16.98 30.00 11.47
N ASN A 133 -18.13 30.40 12.05
CA ASN A 133 -19.46 30.27 11.43
C ASN A 133 -19.77 28.83 10.98
N ILE A 134 -19.59 27.86 11.86
CA ILE A 134 -19.90 26.45 11.62
C ILE A 134 -21.40 26.24 11.78
N SER A 135 -22.05 25.71 10.73
CA SER A 135 -23.50 25.45 10.72
C SER A 135 -23.91 24.21 11.51
N LEU A 136 -23.05 23.19 11.53
CA LEU A 136 -23.27 21.95 12.28
C LEU A 136 -21.93 21.47 12.86
N PHE A 137 -21.92 21.18 14.16
CA PHE A 137 -20.82 20.53 14.84
C PHE A 137 -21.21 19.11 15.25
N ILE A 138 -20.33 18.14 15.02
CA ILE A 138 -20.48 16.74 15.42
C ILE A 138 -19.25 16.33 16.22
N GLY A 139 -19.46 16.01 17.49
CA GLY A 139 -18.42 15.57 18.43
C GLY A 139 -18.42 14.05 18.55
N ILE A 140 -17.21 13.44 18.43
CA ILE A 140 -16.99 12.00 18.58
C ILE A 140 -16.07 11.77 19.77
N GLY A 141 -16.61 11.17 20.83
CA GLY A 141 -15.87 10.86 22.04
C GLY A 141 -16.62 11.21 23.32
N LYS A 142 -16.16 10.63 24.42
CA LYS A 142 -16.81 10.77 25.72
C LYS A 142 -16.65 12.18 26.30
N HIS A 143 -15.46 12.75 26.18
CA HIS A 143 -15.19 14.09 26.75
C HIS A 143 -15.98 15.17 25.99
N LEU A 144 -16.05 15.12 24.66
CA LEU A 144 -16.92 16.02 23.89
C LEU A 144 -18.38 15.84 24.27
N SER A 145 -18.83 14.62 24.51
CA SER A 145 -20.21 14.32 24.93
C SER A 145 -20.53 14.83 26.34
N GLU A 146 -19.56 14.81 27.27
CA GLU A 146 -19.68 15.37 28.62
C GLU A 146 -19.80 16.89 28.59
N HIS A 147 -19.07 17.55 27.68
CA HIS A 147 -19.04 19.01 27.48
C HIS A 147 -20.08 19.53 26.48
N ARG A 148 -21.04 18.73 26.06
CA ARG A 148 -22.05 19.11 25.06
C ARG A 148 -22.78 20.43 25.32
N HIS A 149 -22.88 20.86 26.57
CA HIS A 149 -23.54 22.10 26.98
C HIS A 149 -22.77 23.38 26.60
N ASP A 150 -21.50 23.28 26.25
CA ASP A 150 -20.66 24.40 25.81
C ASP A 150 -20.88 24.73 24.31
N PHE A 151 -21.42 23.79 23.57
CA PHE A 151 -21.60 23.87 22.11
C PHE A 151 -23.01 24.36 21.72
N ALA A 152 -23.20 24.68 20.45
CA ALA A 152 -24.47 25.13 19.92
C ALA A 152 -25.58 24.07 20.05
N ALA A 153 -26.84 24.47 20.23
CA ALA A 153 -27.96 23.56 20.48
C ALA A 153 -28.24 22.55 19.36
N ASN A 154 -27.80 22.83 18.13
CA ASN A 154 -27.91 21.91 17.00
C ASN A 154 -26.72 20.96 16.86
N SER A 155 -25.73 20.99 17.77
CA SER A 155 -24.61 20.07 17.75
C SER A 155 -25.04 18.66 18.10
N ARG A 156 -24.35 17.66 17.51
CA ARG A 156 -24.61 16.23 17.72
C ARG A 156 -23.40 15.58 18.36
N PHE A 157 -23.61 14.60 19.23
CA PHE A 157 -22.52 13.95 19.98
C PHE A 157 -22.69 12.44 19.99
N TYR A 158 -21.59 11.73 19.74
CA TYR A 158 -21.53 10.27 19.72
C TYR A 158 -20.35 9.80 20.57
N GLU A 159 -20.52 8.71 21.31
CA GLU A 159 -19.48 8.17 22.18
C GLU A 159 -18.25 7.70 21.39
N ASP A 160 -18.47 7.20 20.15
CA ASP A 160 -17.46 6.69 19.24
C ASP A 160 -17.94 6.74 17.78
N THR A 161 -17.04 6.38 16.87
CA THR A 161 -17.30 6.31 15.43
C THR A 161 -18.40 5.27 15.07
N GLU A 162 -18.47 4.16 15.80
CA GLU A 162 -19.46 3.12 15.53
C GLU A 162 -20.88 3.62 15.85
N HIS A 163 -21.07 4.35 16.95
CA HIS A 163 -22.35 4.99 17.29
C HIS A 163 -22.78 6.01 16.24
N PHE A 164 -21.83 6.83 15.73
CA PHE A 164 -22.10 7.73 14.62
C PHE A 164 -22.62 6.99 13.38
N LEU A 165 -21.91 5.92 12.95
CA LEU A 165 -22.25 5.16 11.75
C LEU A 165 -23.58 4.42 11.85
N ARG A 166 -24.04 4.09 13.08
CA ARG A 166 -25.34 3.44 13.33
C ARG A 166 -26.51 4.43 13.34
N GLN A 167 -26.30 5.68 13.72
CA GLN A 167 -27.37 6.65 13.98
C GLN A 167 -27.48 7.71 12.89
N GLU A 168 -26.40 8.01 12.15
CA GLU A 168 -26.46 8.98 11.08
C GLU A 168 -26.81 8.34 9.75
N GLU A 169 -27.66 9.06 9.00
CA GLU A 169 -28.01 8.69 7.64
C GLU A 169 -27.28 9.58 6.62
N ARG A 170 -26.89 9.02 5.48
CA ARG A 170 -26.19 9.76 4.40
C ARG A 170 -26.99 10.96 3.91
N ASP A 171 -28.32 10.89 3.92
CA ASP A 171 -29.21 11.96 3.45
C ASP A 171 -29.22 13.19 4.36
N ASN A 172 -28.71 13.05 5.60
CA ASN A 172 -28.50 14.18 6.52
C ASN A 172 -27.39 15.14 6.08
N PHE A 173 -26.58 14.74 5.08
CA PHE A 173 -25.46 15.51 4.56
C PHE A 173 -25.71 15.86 3.09
N ASN A 174 -25.92 17.14 2.81
CA ASN A 174 -26.25 17.63 1.47
C ASN A 174 -25.68 19.03 1.23
N ASN A 175 -24.96 19.23 0.14
CA ASN A 175 -24.38 20.51 -0.28
C ASN A 175 -23.54 21.20 0.82
N GLN A 176 -22.70 20.43 1.51
CA GLN A 176 -21.90 20.88 2.66
C GLN A 176 -20.41 20.71 2.39
N ILE A 177 -19.60 21.51 3.09
CA ILE A 177 -18.16 21.24 3.25
C ILE A 177 -17.93 20.70 4.64
N ILE A 178 -17.40 19.49 4.75
CA ILE A 178 -17.29 18.74 5.98
C ILE A 178 -15.81 18.55 6.32
N LEU A 179 -15.35 19.21 7.37
CA LEU A 179 -14.04 18.94 7.97
C LEU A 179 -14.16 17.74 8.89
N ILE A 180 -13.36 16.70 8.64
CA ILE A 180 -13.24 15.53 9.51
C ILE A 180 -11.86 15.58 10.14
N LYS A 181 -11.80 15.86 11.46
CA LYS A 181 -10.56 16.01 12.20
C LYS A 181 -10.61 15.26 13.53
N GLY A 182 -9.50 14.60 13.86
CA GLY A 182 -9.43 13.90 15.13
C GLY A 182 -8.17 13.08 15.34
N ALA A 183 -8.09 12.47 16.52
CA ALA A 183 -7.02 11.55 16.85
C ALA A 183 -7.26 10.18 16.20
N ARG A 184 -6.18 9.51 15.81
CA ARG A 184 -6.19 8.20 15.14
C ARG A 184 -6.98 7.13 15.90
N ALA A 185 -6.98 7.18 17.24
CA ALA A 185 -7.71 6.23 18.08
C ALA A 185 -9.22 6.20 17.83
N PHE A 186 -9.80 7.24 17.21
CA PHE A 186 -11.23 7.32 16.89
C PHE A 186 -11.59 6.81 15.50
N GLN A 187 -10.63 6.36 14.70
CA GLN A 187 -10.86 5.72 13.39
C GLN A 187 -11.83 6.52 12.48
N LEU A 188 -11.65 7.85 12.41
CA LEU A 188 -12.54 8.73 11.66
C LEU A 188 -12.51 8.50 10.14
N GLU A 189 -11.57 7.71 9.65
CA GLU A 189 -11.53 7.21 8.28
C GLU A 189 -12.80 6.44 7.87
N TYR A 190 -13.46 5.78 8.82
CA TYR A 190 -14.75 5.12 8.54
C TYR A 190 -15.87 6.14 8.31
N ILE A 191 -15.88 7.26 9.05
CA ILE A 191 -16.80 8.37 8.80
C ILE A 191 -16.49 9.02 7.44
N ALA A 192 -15.21 9.24 7.13
CA ALA A 192 -14.80 9.77 5.83
C ALA A 192 -15.26 8.84 4.69
N GLY A 193 -15.08 7.52 4.83
CA GLY A 193 -15.57 6.52 3.89
C GLY A 193 -17.10 6.50 3.74
N PHE A 194 -17.82 6.65 4.84
CA PHE A 194 -19.28 6.74 4.86
C PHE A 194 -19.80 7.96 4.09
N LEU A 195 -19.14 9.10 4.20
CA LEU A 195 -19.54 10.37 3.57
C LEU A 195 -18.92 10.59 2.18
N GLN A 196 -17.92 9.79 1.77
CA GLN A 196 -17.25 9.95 0.49
C GLN A 196 -18.14 9.51 -0.66
N LYS A 197 -18.17 10.30 -1.75
CA LYS A 197 -18.80 9.92 -3.00
C LYS A 197 -18.06 8.71 -3.60
N GLN A 198 -18.69 7.57 -3.58
CA GLN A 198 -18.13 6.37 -4.21
C GLN A 198 -18.45 6.42 -5.71
N SER A 199 -17.46 6.61 -6.54
CA SER A 199 -17.61 6.53 -8.00
C SER A 199 -17.54 5.08 -8.50
N HIS A 200 -16.94 4.17 -7.72
CA HIS A 200 -16.86 2.73 -8.00
C HIS A 200 -16.96 1.97 -6.67
N SER A 201 -17.96 1.13 -6.56
CA SER A 201 -18.26 0.39 -5.31
C SER A 201 -17.65 -1.01 -5.28
N THR A 202 -16.91 -1.40 -6.35
CA THR A 202 -16.06 -2.60 -6.35
C THR A 202 -14.70 -2.20 -5.81
N ILE A 203 -14.27 -2.83 -4.72
CA ILE A 203 -13.07 -2.47 -3.97
C ILE A 203 -12.23 -3.71 -3.66
N LEU A 204 -10.94 -3.49 -3.50
CA LEU A 204 -10.03 -4.42 -2.86
C LEU A 204 -9.70 -3.86 -1.47
N GLU A 205 -10.25 -4.46 -0.44
CA GLU A 205 -9.85 -4.15 0.93
C GLU A 205 -8.51 -4.80 1.23
N VAL A 206 -7.63 -4.06 1.90
CA VAL A 206 -6.30 -4.51 2.31
C VAL A 206 -6.16 -4.28 3.81
N ASP A 207 -6.11 -5.37 4.56
CA ASP A 207 -5.93 -5.37 6.00
C ASP A 207 -4.44 -5.22 6.35
N LEU A 208 -4.09 -4.04 6.87
CA LEU A 208 -2.71 -3.73 7.22
C LEU A 208 -2.27 -4.41 8.53
N ASP A 209 -3.19 -4.69 9.45
CA ASP A 209 -2.88 -5.39 10.70
C ASP A 209 -2.67 -6.88 10.46
N ALA A 210 -3.48 -7.49 9.59
CA ALA A 210 -3.23 -8.84 9.11
C ALA A 210 -1.85 -8.95 8.43
N MET A 211 -1.45 -7.95 7.65
CA MET A 211 -0.12 -7.91 7.03
C MET A 211 1.00 -7.82 8.07
N VAL A 212 0.84 -6.98 9.10
CA VAL A 212 1.79 -6.87 10.22
C VAL A 212 1.84 -8.16 11.04
N HIS A 213 0.69 -8.80 11.29
CA HIS A 213 0.62 -10.11 11.93
C HIS A 213 1.46 -11.14 11.16
N ASN A 214 1.27 -11.22 9.85
CA ASN A 214 2.01 -12.14 8.99
C ASN A 214 3.52 -11.82 8.97
N LEU A 215 3.89 -10.53 8.88
CA LEU A 215 5.30 -10.11 8.98
C LEU A 215 5.92 -10.56 10.29
N ASN A 216 5.23 -10.38 11.42
CA ASN A 216 5.71 -10.78 12.73
C ASN A 216 5.79 -12.29 12.90
N HIS A 217 4.87 -13.04 12.28
CA HIS A 217 4.98 -14.50 12.20
C HIS A 217 6.30 -14.92 11.53
N PHE A 218 6.60 -14.39 10.34
CA PHE A 218 7.85 -14.71 9.65
C PHE A 218 9.10 -14.24 10.43
N ARG A 219 9.02 -13.11 11.13
CA ARG A 219 10.08 -12.67 12.04
C ARG A 219 10.34 -13.62 13.18
N SER A 220 9.31 -14.26 13.69
CA SER A 220 9.47 -15.24 14.78
C SER A 220 10.15 -16.55 14.33
N LEU A 221 10.22 -16.81 13.02
CA LEU A 221 10.85 -18.00 12.47
C LEU A 221 12.35 -17.82 12.22
N THR A 222 12.90 -16.61 12.26
CA THR A 222 14.29 -16.34 11.85
C THR A 222 14.92 -15.17 12.59
N ASP A 223 16.23 -15.30 12.85
CA ASP A 223 17.09 -14.20 13.30
C ASP A 223 17.78 -13.48 12.13
N ALA A 224 17.60 -13.95 10.89
CA ALA A 224 18.17 -13.35 9.69
C ALA A 224 17.44 -12.03 9.35
N HIS A 225 18.11 -11.17 8.58
CA HIS A 225 17.50 -9.98 7.99
C HIS A 225 16.31 -10.36 7.10
N ILE A 226 15.33 -9.46 6.96
CA ILE A 226 14.15 -9.69 6.14
C ILE A 226 14.11 -8.68 4.99
N ALA A 227 14.14 -9.20 3.76
CA ALA A 227 13.76 -8.47 2.56
C ALA A 227 12.31 -8.79 2.21
N VAL A 228 11.53 -7.78 1.82
CA VAL A 228 10.14 -7.96 1.42
C VAL A 228 9.96 -7.63 -0.06
N MET A 229 9.31 -8.55 -0.78
CA MET A 229 8.96 -8.36 -2.18
C MET A 229 7.73 -7.45 -2.32
N VAL A 230 7.90 -6.29 -2.92
CA VAL A 230 6.81 -5.32 -3.17
C VAL A 230 6.56 -5.06 -4.67
N LYS A 231 7.06 -5.95 -5.53
CA LYS A 231 6.88 -5.90 -6.98
C LYS A 231 5.43 -6.08 -7.41
N ALA A 232 5.12 -5.71 -8.65
CA ALA A 232 3.80 -5.81 -9.25
C ALA A 232 2.73 -5.15 -8.37
N PHE A 233 2.95 -3.89 -8.02
CA PHE A 233 2.07 -3.11 -7.15
C PHE A 233 1.83 -3.80 -5.79
N SER A 234 2.90 -4.33 -5.19
CA SER A 234 2.87 -5.15 -3.97
C SER A 234 1.85 -6.31 -4.09
N TYR A 235 2.02 -7.13 -5.11
CA TYR A 235 1.08 -8.22 -5.47
C TYR A 235 -0.37 -7.72 -5.64
N GLY A 236 -0.53 -6.56 -6.28
CA GLY A 236 -1.84 -5.96 -6.53
C GLY A 236 -2.44 -5.16 -5.38
N SER A 237 -1.83 -5.17 -4.20
CA SER A 237 -2.38 -4.58 -2.97
C SER A 237 -2.01 -3.10 -2.76
N GLY A 238 -1.11 -2.52 -3.57
CA GLY A 238 -0.70 -1.12 -3.47
C GLY A 238 0.75 -0.93 -3.01
N SER A 239 1.57 -0.23 -3.81
CA SER A 239 3.02 -0.14 -3.54
C SER A 239 3.36 0.81 -2.41
N ARG A 240 2.78 2.03 -2.45
CA ARG A 240 3.15 3.13 -1.55
C ARG A 240 2.78 2.85 -0.09
N GLU A 241 1.54 2.46 0.14
CA GLU A 241 0.99 2.23 1.47
C GLU A 241 1.69 1.06 2.15
N ILE A 242 1.89 -0.04 1.41
CA ILE A 242 2.57 -1.23 1.93
C ILE A 242 4.05 -0.97 2.16
N ALA A 243 4.75 -0.31 1.25
CA ALA A 243 6.16 0.03 1.45
C ALA A 243 6.36 0.96 2.66
N SER A 244 5.45 1.93 2.88
CA SER A 244 5.46 2.80 4.05
C SER A 244 5.22 2.02 5.35
N LEU A 245 4.28 1.08 5.35
CA LEU A 245 4.03 0.17 6.48
C LEU A 245 5.28 -0.66 6.80
N LEU A 246 5.90 -1.26 5.78
CA LEU A 246 7.08 -2.10 5.94
C LEU A 246 8.30 -1.30 6.43
N GLN A 247 8.49 -0.07 5.92
CA GLN A 247 9.51 0.84 6.41
C GLN A 247 9.28 1.22 7.88
N TYR A 248 8.03 1.53 8.26
CA TYR A 248 7.66 1.82 9.65
C TYR A 248 7.98 0.62 10.57
N HIS A 249 7.68 -0.59 10.10
CA HIS A 249 8.00 -1.84 10.79
C HIS A 249 9.46 -2.29 10.61
N ARG A 250 10.35 -1.45 10.05
CA ARG A 250 11.80 -1.65 10.00
C ARG A 250 12.21 -2.98 9.34
N VAL A 251 11.65 -3.28 8.16
CA VAL A 251 12.22 -4.34 7.33
C VAL A 251 13.58 -3.87 6.77
N ASP A 252 14.49 -4.79 6.50
CA ASP A 252 15.87 -4.44 6.13
C ASP A 252 15.97 -4.02 4.65
N TYR A 253 15.17 -4.64 3.78
CA TYR A 253 15.15 -4.39 2.34
C TYR A 253 13.74 -4.43 1.77
N LEU A 254 13.49 -3.63 0.74
CA LEU A 254 12.43 -3.87 -0.22
C LEU A 254 13.03 -4.41 -1.53
N MET A 255 12.28 -5.26 -2.22
CA MET A 255 12.68 -5.79 -3.52
C MET A 255 11.56 -5.57 -4.53
N VAL A 256 11.92 -4.95 -5.64
CA VAL A 256 11.01 -4.64 -6.76
C VAL A 256 11.44 -5.39 -8.02
N ALA A 257 10.54 -5.48 -9.02
CA ALA A 257 10.88 -6.14 -10.28
C ALA A 257 11.73 -5.25 -11.18
N PHE A 258 11.34 -4.00 -11.37
CA PHE A 258 11.92 -3.03 -12.29
C PHE A 258 12.28 -1.72 -11.59
N ALA A 259 13.16 -0.93 -12.23
CA ALA A 259 13.62 0.34 -11.67
C ALA A 259 12.48 1.34 -11.45
N ASP A 260 11.48 1.39 -12.34
CA ASP A 260 10.35 2.32 -12.24
C ASP A 260 9.54 2.12 -10.94
N GLU A 261 9.33 0.86 -10.52
CA GLU A 261 8.69 0.56 -9.23
C GLU A 261 9.52 1.13 -8.06
N GLY A 262 10.84 1.00 -8.11
CA GLY A 262 11.75 1.55 -7.10
C GLY A 262 11.75 3.08 -7.07
N ILE A 263 11.69 3.72 -8.24
CA ILE A 263 11.61 5.19 -8.38
C ILE A 263 10.29 5.70 -7.77
N GLU A 264 9.17 5.02 -8.05
CA GLU A 264 7.87 5.35 -7.46
C GLU A 264 7.91 5.27 -5.93
N LEU A 265 8.54 4.23 -5.37
CA LEU A 265 8.73 4.10 -3.92
C LEU A 265 9.62 5.22 -3.35
N ARG A 266 10.70 5.59 -4.03
CA ARG A 266 11.54 6.73 -3.61
C ARG A 266 10.76 8.05 -3.64
N ALA A 267 9.94 8.28 -4.68
CA ALA A 267 9.05 9.45 -4.77
C ALA A 267 8.01 9.45 -3.64
N ALA A 268 7.59 8.29 -3.16
CA ALA A 268 6.72 8.15 -1.99
C ALA A 268 7.42 8.31 -0.63
N GLY A 269 8.73 8.63 -0.60
CA GLY A 269 9.48 8.88 0.64
C GLY A 269 10.08 7.62 1.28
N ILE A 270 10.16 6.51 0.57
CA ILE A 270 10.81 5.29 1.06
C ILE A 270 12.34 5.49 1.03
N THR A 271 13.00 5.30 2.16
CA THR A 271 14.43 5.54 2.35
C THR A 271 15.25 4.27 2.60
N ILE A 272 14.62 3.18 3.05
CA ILE A 272 15.31 1.90 3.25
C ILE A 272 15.86 1.36 1.92
N PRO A 273 16.87 0.47 1.93
CA PRO A 273 17.45 -0.09 0.72
C PRO A 273 16.39 -0.77 -0.18
N ILE A 274 16.52 -0.57 -1.49
CA ILE A 274 15.65 -1.18 -2.51
C ILE A 274 16.52 -1.91 -3.52
N ALA A 275 16.29 -3.22 -3.67
CA ALA A 275 16.93 -4.04 -4.70
C ALA A 275 16.00 -4.22 -5.91
N VAL A 276 16.56 -4.08 -7.12
CA VAL A 276 15.86 -4.26 -8.41
C VAL A 276 16.24 -5.60 -9.01
N MET A 277 15.22 -6.47 -9.19
CA MET A 277 15.43 -7.87 -9.58
C MET A 277 15.63 -8.08 -11.09
N ASN A 278 15.20 -7.15 -11.92
CA ASN A 278 15.43 -7.17 -13.36
C ASN A 278 15.94 -5.77 -13.80
N PRO A 279 17.21 -5.46 -13.57
CA PRO A 279 17.77 -4.18 -14.00
C PRO A 279 17.89 -4.13 -15.52
N GLU A 280 17.37 -3.07 -16.11
CA GLU A 280 17.45 -2.77 -17.53
C GLU A 280 18.55 -1.74 -17.77
N ARG A 281 19.32 -1.89 -18.86
CA ARG A 281 20.46 -1.00 -19.18
C ARG A 281 20.04 0.46 -19.30
N GLU A 282 18.88 0.70 -19.89
CA GLU A 282 18.28 2.02 -20.08
C GLU A 282 17.94 2.71 -18.75
N ALA A 283 17.78 1.94 -17.67
CA ALA A 283 17.43 2.44 -16.36
C ALA A 283 18.64 2.66 -15.42
N PHE A 284 19.88 2.33 -15.83
CA PHE A 284 21.04 2.38 -14.96
C PHE A 284 21.32 3.79 -14.41
N ASP A 285 21.24 4.83 -15.23
CA ASP A 285 21.41 6.21 -14.77
C ASP A 285 20.37 6.57 -13.71
N ASN A 286 19.11 6.15 -13.88
CA ASN A 286 18.04 6.34 -12.90
C ASN A 286 18.27 5.52 -11.63
N MET A 287 18.69 4.26 -11.76
CA MET A 287 18.98 3.42 -10.60
C MET A 287 20.09 4.05 -9.73
N ILE A 288 21.12 4.59 -10.36
CA ILE A 288 22.20 5.30 -9.69
C ILE A 288 21.65 6.56 -8.98
N MET A 289 20.87 7.38 -9.69
CA MET A 289 20.28 8.62 -9.17
C MET A 289 19.39 8.39 -7.95
N PHE A 290 18.56 7.34 -7.99
CA PHE A 290 17.61 7.01 -6.94
C PHE A 290 18.14 6.01 -5.91
N ASN A 291 19.44 5.66 -5.98
CA ASN A 291 20.08 4.70 -5.07
C ASN A 291 19.31 3.36 -5.01
N LEU A 292 19.06 2.76 -6.18
CA LEU A 292 18.44 1.45 -6.36
C LEU A 292 19.51 0.42 -6.66
N GLU A 293 19.56 -0.66 -5.89
CA GLU A 293 20.62 -1.65 -5.93
C GLU A 293 20.29 -2.77 -6.94
N PRO A 294 21.09 -2.98 -8.02
CA PRO A 294 20.78 -3.96 -9.04
C PRO A 294 21.04 -5.41 -8.63
N GLU A 295 20.17 -6.32 -9.04
CA GLU A 295 20.50 -7.72 -9.24
C GLU A 295 21.47 -7.84 -10.44
N ILE A 296 22.57 -8.54 -10.26
CA ILE A 296 23.55 -8.84 -11.32
C ILE A 296 23.53 -10.34 -11.59
N TYR A 297 23.11 -10.71 -12.79
CA TYR A 297 22.91 -12.10 -13.18
C TYR A 297 23.78 -12.54 -14.36
N ALA A 298 24.56 -11.64 -14.94
CA ALA A 298 25.47 -11.89 -16.05
C ALA A 298 26.61 -10.87 -16.05
N LEU A 299 27.77 -11.22 -16.62
CA LEU A 299 28.97 -10.39 -16.62
C LEU A 299 28.79 -9.10 -17.43
N ASP A 300 28.17 -9.19 -18.61
CA ASP A 300 27.88 -8.04 -19.46
C ASP A 300 27.02 -6.98 -18.76
N ILE A 301 26.02 -7.39 -17.96
CA ILE A 301 25.20 -6.48 -17.13
C ILE A 301 26.10 -5.80 -16.05
N LEU A 302 27.01 -6.55 -15.45
CA LEU A 302 27.94 -6.01 -14.45
C LEU A 302 28.90 -4.99 -15.06
N GLU A 303 29.45 -5.28 -16.23
CA GLU A 303 30.36 -4.40 -16.97
C GLU A 303 29.66 -3.10 -17.39
N ASP A 304 28.46 -3.21 -17.96
CA ASP A 304 27.67 -2.05 -18.41
C ASP A 304 27.26 -1.17 -17.22
N PHE A 305 26.84 -1.78 -16.10
CA PHE A 305 26.51 -1.03 -14.88
C PHE A 305 27.74 -0.34 -14.28
N ASN A 306 28.90 -1.01 -14.28
CA ASN A 306 30.16 -0.42 -13.86
C ASN A 306 30.58 0.77 -14.74
N GLN A 307 30.38 0.69 -16.06
CA GLN A 307 30.62 1.81 -16.97
C GLN A 307 29.71 3.01 -16.63
N ALA A 308 28.43 2.76 -16.34
CA ALA A 308 27.49 3.81 -15.92
C ALA A 308 27.98 4.47 -14.60
N LEU A 309 28.39 3.70 -13.61
CA LEU A 309 28.93 4.23 -12.36
C LEU A 309 30.19 5.08 -12.57
N ASN A 310 31.12 4.62 -13.42
CA ASN A 310 32.36 5.35 -13.75
C ASN A 310 32.03 6.69 -14.44
N LYS A 311 31.05 6.74 -15.34
CA LYS A 311 30.55 7.97 -15.96
C LYS A 311 30.03 8.98 -14.94
N HIS A 312 29.38 8.51 -13.87
CA HIS A 312 28.90 9.34 -12.76
C HIS A 312 29.96 9.59 -11.66
N GLY A 313 31.15 9.03 -11.78
CA GLY A 313 32.23 9.16 -10.78
C GLY A 313 31.91 8.50 -9.44
N ILE A 314 31.02 7.53 -9.42
CA ILE A 314 30.56 6.83 -8.21
C ILE A 314 31.47 5.64 -7.94
N LYS A 315 31.79 5.45 -6.66
CA LYS A 315 32.60 4.32 -6.19
C LYS A 315 31.87 3.58 -5.07
N ARG A 316 32.09 2.27 -5.02
CA ARG A 316 31.52 1.38 -3.99
C ARG A 316 29.99 1.37 -3.98
N PHE A 317 29.39 1.23 -5.14
CA PHE A 317 27.93 1.03 -5.25
C PHE A 317 27.58 -0.43 -4.92
N PRO A 318 26.53 -0.70 -4.12
CA PRO A 318 26.11 -2.06 -3.76
C PRO A 318 25.44 -2.77 -4.93
N VAL A 319 25.80 -4.05 -5.12
CA VAL A 319 25.17 -4.93 -6.09
C VAL A 319 24.85 -6.29 -5.47
N HIS A 320 23.83 -6.98 -6.00
CA HIS A 320 23.38 -8.30 -5.55
C HIS A 320 23.67 -9.34 -6.62
N ILE A 321 24.58 -10.26 -6.34
CA ILE A 321 24.99 -11.29 -7.31
C ILE A 321 24.01 -12.45 -7.27
N LYS A 322 23.42 -12.78 -8.41
CA LYS A 322 22.53 -13.92 -8.55
C LYS A 322 23.26 -15.14 -9.08
N LEU A 323 23.11 -16.25 -8.41
CA LEU A 323 23.62 -17.54 -8.82
C LEU A 323 22.51 -18.44 -9.38
N ASN A 324 22.81 -19.18 -10.44
CA ASN A 324 21.94 -20.24 -10.92
C ASN A 324 22.29 -21.54 -10.19
N THR A 325 21.38 -22.01 -9.36
CA THR A 325 21.54 -23.29 -8.64
C THR A 325 20.54 -24.36 -9.09
N GLY A 326 19.89 -24.13 -10.25
CA GLY A 326 18.98 -25.11 -10.84
C GLY A 326 17.61 -24.59 -11.27
N MET A 327 17.32 -23.28 -11.07
CA MET A 327 16.10 -22.68 -11.61
C MET A 327 16.20 -22.43 -13.14
N ASN A 328 17.43 -22.29 -13.66
CA ASN A 328 17.74 -22.14 -15.07
C ASN A 328 17.00 -20.98 -15.78
N ARG A 329 16.83 -19.86 -15.06
CA ARG A 329 16.20 -18.65 -15.60
C ARG A 329 17.21 -17.54 -15.82
N SER A 330 18.06 -17.25 -14.85
CA SER A 330 19.13 -16.25 -14.86
C SER A 330 20.06 -16.48 -13.68
N GLY A 331 21.28 -15.96 -13.75
CA GLY A 331 22.31 -16.09 -12.70
C GLY A 331 23.59 -16.73 -13.22
N PHE A 332 24.70 -16.48 -12.52
CA PHE A 332 26.00 -17.07 -12.80
C PHE A 332 26.01 -18.56 -12.47
N ASP A 333 26.52 -19.38 -13.38
CA ASP A 333 26.81 -20.78 -13.13
C ASP A 333 28.15 -20.94 -12.38
N GLU A 334 28.42 -22.12 -11.82
CA GLU A 334 29.67 -22.40 -11.07
C GLU A 334 30.92 -22.12 -11.90
N GLN A 335 30.89 -22.36 -13.21
CA GLN A 335 31.97 -22.10 -14.15
C GLN A 335 32.27 -20.61 -14.41
N ASP A 336 31.31 -19.72 -14.13
CA ASP A 336 31.44 -18.28 -14.35
C ASP A 336 32.11 -17.55 -13.17
N ILE A 337 32.20 -18.23 -12.01
CA ILE A 337 32.74 -17.64 -10.78
C ILE A 337 34.16 -17.09 -10.94
N PRO A 338 35.12 -17.78 -11.61
CA PRO A 338 36.47 -17.25 -11.78
C PRO A 338 36.47 -15.88 -12.48
N GLN A 339 35.72 -15.72 -13.58
CA GLN A 339 35.64 -14.49 -14.35
C GLN A 339 34.94 -13.37 -13.55
N LEU A 340 33.89 -13.72 -12.77
CA LEU A 340 33.24 -12.80 -11.85
C LEU A 340 34.22 -12.26 -10.80
N LEU A 341 35.06 -13.12 -10.23
CA LEU A 341 36.07 -12.74 -9.23
C LEU A 341 37.17 -11.84 -9.83
N GLU A 342 37.65 -12.15 -11.02
CA GLU A 342 38.62 -11.28 -11.75
C GLU A 342 38.06 -9.87 -11.93
N PHE A 343 36.80 -9.73 -12.28
CA PHE A 343 36.14 -8.43 -12.39
C PHE A 343 36.22 -7.64 -11.08
N PHE A 344 35.84 -8.23 -9.94
CA PHE A 344 35.89 -7.56 -8.63
C PHE A 344 37.30 -7.31 -8.08
N GLU A 345 38.32 -8.03 -8.54
CA GLU A 345 39.74 -7.74 -8.23
C GLU A 345 40.23 -6.50 -8.99
N ALA A 346 39.79 -6.30 -10.22
CA ALA A 346 40.17 -5.18 -11.07
C ALA A 346 39.37 -3.89 -10.77
N GLU A 347 38.09 -4.00 -10.54
CA GLU A 347 37.15 -2.88 -10.44
C GLU A 347 36.77 -2.54 -8.99
N ARG A 348 36.61 -1.23 -8.73
CA ARG A 348 36.30 -0.70 -7.38
C ARG A 348 35.01 0.15 -7.31
N SER A 349 34.33 0.30 -8.43
CA SER A 349 33.09 1.12 -8.48
C SER A 349 31.90 0.39 -7.88
N VAL A 350 31.94 -0.94 -7.84
CA VAL A 350 30.94 -1.80 -7.24
C VAL A 350 31.50 -2.62 -6.07
N TYR A 351 30.61 -3.04 -5.16
CA TYR A 351 30.92 -4.08 -4.17
C TYR A 351 29.75 -5.03 -4.00
N ILE A 352 30.03 -6.28 -3.70
CA ILE A 352 29.00 -7.30 -3.50
C ILE A 352 28.36 -7.08 -2.14
N ARG A 353 27.09 -6.63 -2.12
CA ARG A 353 26.30 -6.54 -0.90
C ARG A 353 25.77 -7.90 -0.48
N SER A 354 25.23 -8.65 -1.43
CA SER A 354 24.73 -9.99 -1.18
C SER A 354 24.91 -10.92 -2.39
N ILE A 355 24.88 -12.21 -2.10
CA ILE A 355 24.81 -13.28 -3.10
C ILE A 355 23.54 -14.06 -2.85
N PHE A 356 22.79 -14.37 -3.90
CA PHE A 356 21.53 -15.10 -3.76
C PHE A 356 21.24 -16.05 -4.91
N SER A 357 20.30 -16.95 -4.65
CA SER A 357 19.67 -17.79 -5.66
C SER A 357 18.16 -17.89 -5.42
N HIS A 358 17.45 -18.70 -6.16
CA HIS A 358 16.01 -18.90 -6.03
C HIS A 358 15.63 -20.37 -6.09
N LEU A 359 14.84 -20.82 -5.12
CA LEU A 359 14.37 -22.20 -5.05
C LEU A 359 13.22 -22.42 -6.04
N ALA A 360 13.28 -23.53 -6.78
CA ALA A 360 12.31 -23.82 -7.83
C ALA A 360 11.08 -24.61 -7.33
N GLY A 361 11.19 -25.31 -6.19
CA GLY A 361 10.12 -26.19 -5.70
C GLY A 361 10.03 -26.25 -4.18
N SER A 362 10.33 -25.15 -3.48
CA SER A 362 10.32 -25.10 -2.02
C SER A 362 8.92 -25.17 -1.38
N ASP A 363 7.86 -25.02 -2.15
CA ASP A 363 6.46 -25.07 -1.75
C ASP A 363 5.86 -26.48 -1.70
N GLU A 364 6.48 -27.45 -2.38
CA GLU A 364 5.97 -28.81 -2.45
C GLU A 364 6.99 -29.85 -1.94
N ALA A 365 6.60 -30.70 -0.99
CA ALA A 365 7.46 -31.71 -0.37
C ALA A 365 8.06 -32.74 -1.37
N LYS A 366 7.36 -33.01 -2.47
CA LYS A 366 7.86 -33.91 -3.53
C LYS A 366 9.16 -33.43 -4.19
N HIS A 367 9.50 -32.12 -4.03
CA HIS A 367 10.69 -31.49 -4.60
C HIS A 367 11.81 -31.25 -3.58
N ASP A 368 11.70 -31.77 -2.35
CA ASP A 368 12.66 -31.49 -1.27
C ASP A 368 14.08 -31.91 -1.62
N ASP A 369 14.26 -33.09 -2.22
CA ASP A 369 15.60 -33.57 -2.66
C ASP A 369 16.25 -32.60 -3.67
N PHE A 370 15.46 -32.04 -4.58
CA PHE A 370 15.96 -31.06 -5.53
C PHE A 370 16.26 -29.72 -4.85
N THR A 371 15.38 -29.29 -3.97
CA THR A 371 15.56 -28.05 -3.17
C THR A 371 16.85 -28.11 -2.35
N LEU A 372 17.13 -29.23 -1.69
CA LEU A 372 18.38 -29.45 -0.95
C LEU A 372 19.62 -29.42 -1.86
N LYS A 373 19.55 -30.03 -3.05
CA LYS A 373 20.63 -29.92 -4.05
C LYS A 373 20.90 -28.48 -4.46
N GLN A 374 19.85 -27.69 -4.66
CA GLN A 374 20.01 -26.25 -4.96
C GLN A 374 20.70 -25.50 -3.81
N ILE A 375 20.31 -25.79 -2.56
CA ILE A 375 20.89 -25.16 -1.37
C ILE A 375 22.37 -25.54 -1.22
N HIS A 376 22.72 -26.83 -1.31
CA HIS A 376 24.12 -27.27 -1.19
C HIS A 376 25.02 -26.74 -2.31
N LEU A 377 24.49 -26.63 -3.54
CA LEU A 377 25.23 -25.95 -4.61
C LEU A 377 25.44 -24.46 -4.28
N PHE A 378 24.42 -23.78 -3.77
CA PHE A 378 24.50 -22.40 -3.33
C PHE A 378 25.56 -22.18 -2.25
N GLU A 379 25.61 -23.05 -1.24
CA GLU A 379 26.62 -23.02 -0.18
C GLU A 379 28.06 -23.07 -0.77
N ARG A 380 28.34 -24.08 -1.61
CA ARG A 380 29.67 -24.22 -2.23
C ARG A 380 30.07 -23.00 -3.06
N MET A 381 29.15 -22.49 -3.91
CA MET A 381 29.42 -21.34 -4.75
C MET A 381 29.67 -20.07 -3.92
N THR A 382 28.84 -19.84 -2.88
CA THR A 382 28.98 -18.66 -2.02
C THR A 382 30.22 -18.72 -1.13
N GLU A 383 30.64 -19.88 -0.65
CA GLU A 383 31.90 -20.08 0.09
C GLU A 383 33.12 -19.78 -0.79
N CYS A 384 33.10 -20.25 -2.04
CA CYS A 384 34.15 -19.93 -3.01
C CYS A 384 34.27 -18.41 -3.21
N ILE A 385 33.16 -17.70 -3.43
CA ILE A 385 33.16 -16.25 -3.60
C ILE A 385 33.61 -15.56 -2.31
N GLN A 386 33.00 -15.89 -1.16
CA GLN A 386 33.30 -15.24 0.13
C GLN A 386 34.81 -15.36 0.49
N SER A 387 35.46 -16.46 0.13
CA SER A 387 36.89 -16.68 0.43
C SER A 387 37.83 -15.63 -0.18
N ARG A 388 37.39 -14.90 -1.21
CA ARG A 388 38.17 -13.85 -1.89
C ARG A 388 37.96 -12.45 -1.31
N PHE A 389 37.02 -12.29 -0.38
CA PHE A 389 36.68 -10.99 0.19
C PHE A 389 36.94 -10.96 1.70
N ASN A 390 37.46 -9.85 2.20
CA ASN A 390 37.74 -9.63 3.62
C ASN A 390 36.59 -8.97 4.39
N TYR A 391 35.43 -8.83 3.76
CA TYR A 391 34.21 -8.34 4.37
C TYR A 391 33.08 -9.36 4.20
N LYS A 392 32.10 -9.31 5.09
CA LYS A 392 30.94 -10.23 5.06
C LYS A 392 30.00 -9.87 3.91
N ILE A 393 29.74 -10.83 3.04
CA ILE A 393 28.74 -10.77 1.98
C ILE A 393 27.51 -11.52 2.47
N TRP A 394 26.33 -10.89 2.42
CA TRP A 394 25.10 -11.56 2.85
C TRP A 394 24.69 -12.64 1.85
N ARG A 395 24.22 -13.76 2.38
CA ARG A 395 23.73 -14.89 1.59
C ARG A 395 22.24 -15.06 1.79
N HIS A 396 21.49 -15.29 0.71
CA HIS A 396 20.08 -15.58 0.80
C HIS A 396 19.56 -16.42 -0.36
N ILE A 397 18.71 -17.41 -0.07
CA ILE A 397 18.13 -18.29 -1.07
C ILE A 397 16.61 -18.48 -0.87
N LEU A 398 16.11 -18.38 0.37
CA LEU A 398 14.76 -18.74 0.74
C LEU A 398 13.73 -17.68 0.33
N ASN A 399 12.63 -18.15 -0.26
CA ASN A 399 11.37 -17.44 -0.44
C ASN A 399 10.43 -17.72 0.74
N SER A 400 9.17 -17.25 0.71
CA SER A 400 8.20 -17.46 1.80
C SER A 400 8.07 -18.93 2.21
N ALA A 401 7.90 -19.84 1.27
CA ALA A 401 7.80 -21.28 1.54
C ALA A 401 9.10 -21.85 2.12
N GLY A 402 10.24 -21.41 1.59
CA GLY A 402 11.54 -21.81 2.10
C GLY A 402 11.79 -21.39 3.54
N ILE A 403 11.34 -20.19 3.93
CA ILE A 403 11.45 -19.68 5.31
C ILE A 403 10.74 -20.63 6.29
N GLU A 404 9.54 -21.09 5.95
CA GLU A 404 8.76 -22.01 6.79
C GLU A 404 9.33 -23.43 6.82
N ARG A 405 9.80 -23.93 5.66
CA ARG A 405 10.11 -25.36 5.50
C ARG A 405 11.57 -25.73 5.69
N PHE A 406 12.49 -24.77 5.55
CA PHE A 406 13.93 -25.01 5.62
C PHE A 406 14.63 -24.05 6.60
N PRO A 407 14.24 -24.02 7.89
CA PRO A 407 14.73 -23.03 8.86
C PRO A 407 16.25 -23.07 9.07
N GLN A 408 16.91 -24.21 8.83
CA GLN A 408 18.35 -24.37 8.96
C GLN A 408 19.17 -23.63 7.87
N TYR A 409 18.49 -23.08 6.83
CA TYR A 409 19.13 -22.40 5.69
C TYR A 409 18.71 -20.94 5.52
N HIS A 410 18.32 -20.26 6.59
CA HIS A 410 17.96 -18.83 6.54
C HIS A 410 19.12 -17.93 6.14
N PHE A 411 20.36 -18.37 6.39
CA PHE A 411 21.60 -17.62 6.14
C PHE A 411 21.56 -16.21 6.77
N ASP A 412 21.90 -15.15 5.98
CA ASP A 412 21.97 -13.79 6.49
C ASP A 412 20.71 -12.98 6.21
N LEU A 413 19.94 -13.36 5.18
CA LEU A 413 18.75 -12.65 4.73
C LEU A 413 17.72 -13.64 4.18
N VAL A 414 16.44 -13.40 4.44
CA VAL A 414 15.33 -14.16 3.85
C VAL A 414 14.43 -13.22 3.02
N ARG A 415 13.75 -13.78 1.99
CA ARG A 415 12.88 -12.99 1.11
C ARG A 415 11.42 -13.36 1.29
N LEU A 416 10.70 -12.49 2.02
CA LEU A 416 9.27 -12.63 2.24
C LEU A 416 8.49 -12.06 1.04
N GLY A 417 7.66 -12.88 0.42
CA GLY A 417 6.77 -12.51 -0.68
C GLY A 417 5.33 -12.82 -0.33
N ILE A 418 4.78 -13.87 -0.93
CA ILE A 418 3.36 -14.22 -0.83
C ILE A 418 2.91 -14.55 0.60
N GLY A 419 3.81 -14.98 1.47
CA GLY A 419 3.53 -15.23 2.89
C GLY A 419 3.05 -13.96 3.60
N LEU A 420 3.54 -12.78 3.19
CA LEU A 420 3.06 -11.50 3.70
C LEU A 420 1.56 -11.30 3.44
N HIS A 421 1.05 -11.84 2.33
CA HIS A 421 -0.35 -11.75 1.92
C HIS A 421 -1.23 -12.87 2.48
N GLY A 422 -0.71 -13.66 3.44
CA GLY A 422 -1.49 -14.66 4.16
C GLY A 422 -1.50 -16.05 3.51
N ILE A 423 -0.55 -16.36 2.63
CA ILE A 423 -0.47 -17.67 1.95
C ILE A 423 0.75 -18.42 2.46
N SER A 424 0.49 -19.52 3.15
CA SER A 424 1.50 -20.39 3.78
C SER A 424 1.66 -21.70 3.00
N ALA A 425 2.89 -22.22 2.96
CA ALA A 425 3.22 -23.55 2.44
C ALA A 425 3.05 -24.67 3.49
N THR A 426 2.94 -24.31 4.77
CA THR A 426 2.88 -25.27 5.90
C THR A 426 1.55 -25.24 6.64
N ASN A 427 0.54 -24.54 6.09
CA ASN A 427 -0.73 -24.25 6.78
C ASN A 427 -0.55 -23.49 8.10
N ALA A 428 0.48 -22.64 8.20
CA ALA A 428 0.63 -21.72 9.32
C ALA A 428 -0.61 -20.82 9.45
N GLN A 429 -0.91 -20.37 10.69
CA GLN A 429 -2.04 -19.48 10.96
C GLN A 429 -1.73 -18.04 10.50
N LEU A 430 -1.60 -17.86 9.19
CA LEU A 430 -1.51 -16.54 8.58
C LEU A 430 -2.91 -15.97 8.39
N GLN A 431 -3.01 -14.64 8.42
CA GLN A 431 -4.26 -13.92 8.20
C GLN A 431 -4.39 -13.50 6.73
N ALA A 432 -5.58 -13.66 6.15
CA ALA A 432 -5.87 -13.16 4.81
C ALA A 432 -5.81 -11.61 4.81
N VAL A 433 -4.99 -11.07 3.92
CA VAL A 433 -4.74 -9.61 3.85
C VAL A 433 -5.73 -8.91 2.92
N SER A 434 -6.13 -9.58 1.83
CA SER A 434 -6.91 -8.95 0.77
C SER A 434 -8.32 -9.55 0.67
N SER A 435 -9.32 -8.67 0.58
CA SER A 435 -10.71 -9.06 0.30
C SER A 435 -11.25 -8.28 -0.90
N PHE A 436 -11.68 -8.98 -1.94
CA PHE A 436 -12.27 -8.39 -3.13
C PHE A 436 -13.78 -8.38 -3.01
N LYS A 437 -14.37 -7.19 -2.93
CA LYS A 437 -15.77 -6.96 -2.60
C LYS A 437 -16.45 -6.08 -3.61
N THR A 438 -17.76 -6.28 -3.71
CA THR A 438 -18.68 -5.47 -4.50
C THR A 438 -20.07 -5.50 -3.84
N TYR A 439 -21.12 -5.11 -4.54
CA TYR A 439 -22.49 -5.08 -4.03
C TYR A 439 -23.50 -5.51 -5.10
N ILE A 440 -24.71 -5.84 -4.70
CA ILE A 440 -25.81 -6.14 -5.62
C ILE A 440 -26.36 -4.82 -6.20
N SER A 441 -26.21 -4.62 -7.50
CA SER A 441 -26.70 -3.42 -8.20
C SER A 441 -28.18 -3.52 -8.62
N SER A 442 -28.63 -4.72 -8.96
CA SER A 442 -30.04 -4.98 -9.31
C SER A 442 -30.40 -6.45 -9.17
N ILE A 443 -31.72 -6.73 -9.03
CA ILE A 443 -32.23 -8.09 -8.92
C ILE A 443 -33.37 -8.26 -9.92
N ARG A 444 -33.41 -9.43 -10.58
CA ARG A 444 -34.48 -9.83 -11.49
C ARG A 444 -35.04 -11.18 -11.08
N ASN A 445 -36.37 -11.30 -11.11
CA ASN A 445 -37.05 -12.59 -11.05
C ASN A 445 -37.13 -13.16 -12.47
N VAL A 446 -36.55 -14.32 -12.67
CA VAL A 446 -36.41 -14.97 -13.97
C VAL A 446 -37.19 -16.29 -13.95
N PRO A 447 -38.20 -16.48 -14.84
CA PRO A 447 -38.93 -17.75 -14.93
C PRO A 447 -37.99 -18.92 -15.25
N GLU A 448 -38.50 -20.14 -14.98
CA GLU A 448 -37.82 -21.38 -15.40
C GLU A 448 -37.62 -21.45 -16.91
N GLY A 449 -36.52 -22.07 -17.33
CA GLY A 449 -36.17 -22.29 -18.73
C GLY A 449 -35.60 -21.07 -19.48
N GLN A 450 -35.43 -19.95 -18.80
CA GLN A 450 -34.85 -18.75 -19.40
C GLN A 450 -33.31 -18.78 -19.39
N SER A 451 -32.72 -18.28 -20.47
CA SER A 451 -31.24 -18.18 -20.58
C SER A 451 -30.71 -16.94 -19.88
N ILE A 452 -29.50 -17.04 -19.28
CA ILE A 452 -28.84 -15.98 -18.59
C ILE A 452 -27.53 -15.58 -19.33
N GLY A 453 -27.39 -14.28 -19.61
CA GLY A 453 -26.15 -13.67 -20.11
C GLY A 453 -25.79 -14.01 -21.55
N TYR A 454 -24.58 -13.58 -21.92
CA TYR A 454 -24.05 -13.76 -23.28
C TYR A 454 -23.88 -15.23 -23.67
N GLY A 455 -24.17 -15.53 -24.93
CA GLY A 455 -24.03 -16.86 -25.52
C GLY A 455 -25.04 -17.88 -25.05
N ARG A 456 -25.99 -17.49 -24.16
CA ARG A 456 -27.08 -18.32 -23.67
C ARG A 456 -26.63 -19.69 -23.13
N LYS A 457 -25.47 -19.73 -22.44
CA LYS A 457 -24.88 -21.00 -21.95
C LYS A 457 -25.48 -21.51 -20.64
N SER A 458 -26.10 -20.63 -19.86
CA SER A 458 -26.77 -20.99 -18.59
C SER A 458 -28.27 -20.77 -18.70
N TYR A 459 -29.04 -21.67 -18.10
CA TYR A 459 -30.49 -21.60 -18.04
C TYR A 459 -30.96 -21.76 -16.58
N THR A 460 -32.09 -21.14 -16.25
CA THR A 460 -32.80 -21.35 -14.98
C THR A 460 -33.52 -22.69 -15.01
N THR A 461 -33.36 -23.47 -13.96
CA THR A 461 -34.02 -24.79 -13.80
C THR A 461 -35.26 -24.70 -12.91
N ARG A 462 -35.56 -23.51 -12.38
CA ARG A 462 -36.74 -23.16 -11.57
C ARG A 462 -36.93 -21.64 -11.62
N PRO A 463 -38.04 -21.09 -11.18
CA PRO A 463 -38.18 -19.65 -10.97
C PRO A 463 -37.04 -19.16 -10.05
N SER A 464 -36.21 -18.22 -10.54
CA SER A 464 -34.97 -17.85 -9.92
C SER A 464 -34.83 -16.34 -9.70
N ARG A 465 -34.18 -15.97 -8.62
CA ARG A 465 -33.76 -14.58 -8.34
C ARG A 465 -32.30 -14.41 -8.78
N ILE A 466 -32.09 -13.63 -9.83
CA ILE A 466 -30.79 -13.38 -10.41
C ILE A 466 -30.38 -11.94 -10.06
N ALA A 467 -29.26 -11.80 -9.34
CA ALA A 467 -28.67 -10.51 -9.03
C ALA A 467 -27.54 -10.17 -10.02
N VAL A 468 -27.40 -8.89 -10.31
CA VAL A 468 -26.29 -8.32 -11.06
C VAL A 468 -25.34 -7.63 -10.09
N ILE A 469 -24.04 -7.92 -10.22
CA ILE A 469 -22.98 -7.26 -9.46
C ILE A 469 -22.06 -6.50 -10.42
N PRO A 470 -21.61 -5.25 -10.08
CA PRO A 470 -20.81 -4.39 -10.96
C PRO A 470 -19.32 -4.76 -10.90
N VAL A 471 -19.01 -6.00 -11.24
CA VAL A 471 -17.64 -6.52 -11.34
C VAL A 471 -17.57 -7.49 -12.52
N GLY A 472 -16.54 -7.36 -13.34
CA GLY A 472 -16.32 -8.19 -14.50
C GLY A 472 -14.85 -8.52 -14.73
N TYR A 473 -14.53 -9.08 -15.92
CA TYR A 473 -13.15 -9.47 -16.20
C TYR A 473 -12.21 -8.27 -16.38
N ALA A 474 -12.70 -7.07 -16.66
CA ALA A 474 -11.88 -5.87 -16.68
C ALA A 474 -11.50 -5.38 -15.27
N ASP A 475 -12.15 -5.90 -14.22
CA ASP A 475 -11.79 -5.65 -12.82
C ASP A 475 -10.83 -6.71 -12.26
N GLY A 476 -10.64 -7.81 -12.97
CA GLY A 476 -9.83 -8.95 -12.55
C GLY A 476 -10.64 -10.21 -12.20
N LEU A 477 -11.97 -10.20 -12.33
CA LEU A 477 -12.79 -11.39 -12.13
C LEU A 477 -12.65 -12.34 -13.34
N ASN A 478 -11.91 -13.42 -13.17
CA ASN A 478 -11.56 -14.32 -14.26
C ASN A 478 -12.80 -14.95 -14.91
N ARG A 479 -12.88 -14.87 -16.24
CA ARG A 479 -14.03 -15.33 -17.02
C ARG A 479 -14.25 -16.86 -16.97
N HIS A 480 -13.25 -17.65 -16.61
CA HIS A 480 -13.39 -19.10 -16.41
C HIS A 480 -14.24 -19.48 -15.20
N LEU A 481 -14.49 -18.54 -14.27
CA LEU A 481 -15.43 -18.72 -13.17
C LEU A 481 -16.92 -18.66 -13.60
N SER A 482 -17.20 -18.44 -14.88
CA SER A 482 -18.57 -18.39 -15.45
C SER A 482 -19.32 -19.71 -15.32
N ASN A 483 -20.63 -19.65 -15.50
CA ASN A 483 -21.50 -20.83 -15.66
C ASN A 483 -21.44 -21.82 -14.51
N ARG A 484 -21.54 -21.31 -13.25
CA ARG A 484 -21.57 -22.09 -12.00
C ARG A 484 -20.22 -22.73 -11.62
N VAL A 485 -19.10 -22.34 -12.24
CA VAL A 485 -17.76 -22.76 -11.82
C VAL A 485 -17.36 -22.02 -10.54
N GLY A 486 -17.44 -20.68 -10.56
CA GLY A 486 -17.14 -19.84 -9.40
C GLY A 486 -18.37 -19.58 -8.53
N ASN A 487 -18.07 -19.28 -7.26
CA ASN A 487 -19.05 -18.81 -6.29
C ASN A 487 -18.61 -17.44 -5.74
N VAL A 488 -19.59 -16.71 -5.20
CA VAL A 488 -19.39 -15.51 -4.39
C VAL A 488 -20.13 -15.68 -3.07
N PHE A 489 -19.79 -14.88 -2.07
CA PHE A 489 -20.44 -14.95 -0.76
C PHE A 489 -21.32 -13.72 -0.51
N VAL A 490 -22.58 -13.96 -0.12
CA VAL A 490 -23.56 -12.91 0.19
C VAL A 490 -24.53 -13.39 1.27
N LYS A 491 -24.84 -12.53 2.26
CA LYS A 491 -25.81 -12.85 3.35
C LYS A 491 -25.57 -14.23 3.97
N GLY A 492 -24.34 -14.55 4.33
CA GLY A 492 -24.00 -15.81 4.99
C GLY A 492 -23.99 -17.05 4.11
N LYS A 493 -24.14 -16.92 2.79
CA LYS A 493 -24.21 -18.05 1.86
C LYS A 493 -23.28 -17.88 0.66
N ARG A 494 -22.71 -19.00 0.20
CA ARG A 494 -22.04 -19.07 -1.10
C ARG A 494 -23.10 -19.27 -2.19
N VAL A 495 -23.08 -18.42 -3.20
CA VAL A 495 -23.98 -18.46 -4.34
C VAL A 495 -23.21 -18.52 -5.65
N PRO A 496 -23.69 -19.30 -6.66
CA PRO A 496 -22.92 -19.48 -7.88
C PRO A 496 -23.02 -18.28 -8.83
N ILE A 497 -21.95 -18.04 -9.55
CA ILE A 497 -21.93 -17.16 -10.72
C ILE A 497 -22.69 -17.87 -11.85
N ILE A 498 -23.71 -17.24 -12.40
CA ILE A 498 -24.53 -17.79 -13.48
C ILE A 498 -24.38 -17.00 -14.77
N GLY A 499 -24.34 -17.70 -15.91
CA GLY A 499 -24.06 -17.09 -17.19
C GLY A 499 -22.57 -16.73 -17.35
N ASN A 500 -22.23 -16.13 -18.50
CA ASN A 500 -20.88 -15.65 -18.76
C ASN A 500 -20.59 -14.34 -18.00
N ILE A 501 -19.45 -14.25 -17.35
CA ILE A 501 -18.93 -12.99 -16.79
C ILE A 501 -18.71 -12.01 -17.96
N CYS A 502 -19.24 -10.80 -17.81
CA CYS A 502 -19.10 -9.70 -18.77
C CYS A 502 -17.86 -8.86 -18.46
N MET A 503 -17.64 -7.79 -19.25
CA MET A 503 -16.51 -6.89 -19.04
C MET A 503 -16.57 -6.19 -17.67
N ASP A 504 -17.74 -5.65 -17.31
CA ASP A 504 -17.94 -4.76 -16.18
C ASP A 504 -18.99 -5.27 -15.17
N THR A 505 -19.63 -6.40 -15.46
CA THR A 505 -20.69 -6.97 -14.61
C THR A 505 -20.68 -8.49 -14.68
N CYS A 506 -21.22 -9.12 -13.64
CA CYS A 506 -21.62 -10.53 -13.73
C CYS A 506 -22.93 -10.78 -12.99
N MET A 507 -23.52 -11.96 -13.22
CA MET A 507 -24.78 -12.39 -12.64
C MET A 507 -24.52 -13.51 -11.65
N ILE A 508 -25.25 -13.48 -10.52
CA ILE A 508 -25.21 -14.48 -9.47
C ILE A 508 -26.62 -14.98 -9.15
N ASP A 509 -26.74 -16.26 -8.82
CA ASP A 509 -28.02 -16.88 -8.48
C ASP A 509 -28.25 -16.80 -6.97
N ILE A 510 -29.10 -15.85 -6.54
CA ILE A 510 -29.41 -15.57 -5.15
C ILE A 510 -30.77 -16.17 -4.72
N THR A 511 -31.31 -17.14 -5.49
CA THR A 511 -32.68 -17.70 -5.28
C THR A 511 -32.91 -18.18 -3.85
N ASP A 512 -31.89 -18.79 -3.24
CA ASP A 512 -31.97 -19.36 -1.89
C ASP A 512 -31.47 -18.42 -0.79
N THR A 513 -31.44 -17.10 -1.05
CA THR A 513 -31.03 -16.08 -0.08
C THR A 513 -32.12 -15.01 0.08
N ASP A 514 -32.03 -14.25 1.15
CA ASP A 514 -32.82 -13.04 1.41
C ASP A 514 -32.11 -11.75 0.92
N ALA A 515 -31.07 -11.90 0.11
CA ALA A 515 -30.25 -10.78 -0.38
C ALA A 515 -31.09 -9.76 -1.16
N THR A 516 -30.74 -8.49 -0.99
CA THR A 516 -31.42 -7.32 -1.59
C THR A 516 -30.39 -6.43 -2.33
N THR A 517 -30.89 -5.49 -3.12
CA THR A 517 -30.06 -4.48 -3.77
C THR A 517 -29.30 -3.67 -2.71
N GLY A 518 -28.00 -3.47 -2.93
CA GLY A 518 -27.10 -2.79 -1.99
C GLY A 518 -26.36 -3.72 -1.03
N ASP A 519 -26.75 -5.00 -0.92
CA ASP A 519 -26.02 -5.95 -0.07
C ASP A 519 -24.61 -6.22 -0.60
N GLU A 520 -23.64 -6.31 0.31
CA GLU A 520 -22.24 -6.61 0.02
C GLU A 520 -22.10 -8.04 -0.51
N VAL A 521 -21.21 -8.19 -1.48
CA VAL A 521 -20.84 -9.47 -2.09
C VAL A 521 -19.31 -9.61 -2.02
N GLU A 522 -18.83 -10.64 -1.34
CA GLU A 522 -17.41 -11.01 -1.33
C GLU A 522 -17.13 -11.97 -2.49
N ILE A 523 -16.14 -11.60 -3.32
CA ILE A 523 -15.65 -12.43 -4.43
C ILE A 523 -14.57 -13.38 -3.93
N PHE A 524 -13.59 -12.85 -3.21
CA PHE A 524 -12.65 -13.59 -2.38
C PHE A 524 -12.30 -12.78 -1.13
N GLY A 525 -11.91 -13.48 -0.07
CA GLY A 525 -11.56 -12.88 1.22
C GLY A 525 -11.65 -13.91 2.35
N LYS A 526 -12.36 -13.54 3.39
CA LYS A 526 -12.51 -14.39 4.58
C LYS A 526 -13.33 -15.67 4.33
N HIS A 527 -14.39 -15.59 3.50
CA HIS A 527 -15.32 -16.69 3.29
C HIS A 527 -15.01 -17.52 2.05
N ILE A 528 -14.30 -16.93 1.09
CA ILE A 528 -13.81 -17.59 -0.12
C ILE A 528 -12.30 -17.28 -0.22
N PRO A 529 -11.44 -18.17 0.28
CA PRO A 529 -10.00 -17.96 0.19
C PRO A 529 -9.52 -17.80 -1.25
N VAL A 530 -8.55 -16.90 -1.49
CA VAL A 530 -7.97 -16.71 -2.83
C VAL A 530 -7.30 -17.98 -3.36
N THR A 531 -6.84 -18.85 -2.48
CA THR A 531 -6.29 -20.17 -2.82
C THR A 531 -7.33 -21.10 -3.45
N GLU A 532 -8.58 -21.07 -2.96
CA GLU A 532 -9.70 -21.82 -3.54
C GLU A 532 -10.00 -21.37 -4.98
N LEU A 533 -10.01 -20.04 -5.22
CA LEU A 533 -10.18 -19.53 -6.58
C LEU A 533 -9.02 -19.94 -7.50
N ALA A 534 -7.80 -19.93 -6.99
CA ALA A 534 -6.64 -20.36 -7.76
C ALA A 534 -6.73 -21.83 -8.16
N GLU A 535 -7.15 -22.71 -7.24
CA GLU A 535 -7.40 -24.15 -7.51
C GLU A 535 -8.49 -24.33 -8.57
N GLN A 536 -9.63 -23.63 -8.46
CA GLN A 536 -10.73 -23.71 -9.43
C GLN A 536 -10.29 -23.27 -10.83
N LEU A 537 -9.35 -22.33 -10.92
CA LEU A 537 -8.82 -21.81 -12.18
C LEU A 537 -7.60 -22.57 -12.70
N GLY A 538 -7.06 -23.53 -11.93
CA GLY A 538 -5.83 -24.25 -12.29
C GLY A 538 -4.58 -23.35 -12.31
N THR A 539 -4.54 -22.36 -11.44
CA THR A 539 -3.44 -21.37 -11.35
C THR A 539 -2.99 -21.18 -9.89
N ILE A 540 -2.24 -20.11 -9.62
CA ILE A 540 -1.67 -19.80 -8.31
C ILE A 540 -2.26 -18.48 -7.76
N PRO A 541 -2.31 -18.29 -6.42
CA PRO A 541 -2.84 -17.09 -5.79
C PRO A 541 -2.17 -15.79 -6.25
N TYR A 542 -0.90 -15.84 -6.63
CA TYR A 542 -0.15 -14.69 -7.18
C TYR A 542 -0.85 -14.09 -8.40
N GLU A 543 -1.30 -14.94 -9.34
CA GLU A 543 -1.97 -14.48 -10.58
C GLU A 543 -3.31 -13.83 -10.26
N ILE A 544 -4.07 -14.38 -9.31
CA ILE A 544 -5.35 -13.80 -8.90
C ILE A 544 -5.14 -12.41 -8.29
N LEU A 545 -4.22 -12.27 -7.34
CA LEU A 545 -3.97 -11.01 -6.66
C LEU A 545 -3.42 -9.94 -7.60
N THR A 546 -2.43 -10.29 -8.42
CA THR A 546 -1.82 -9.35 -9.39
C THR A 546 -2.74 -9.03 -10.57
N GLY A 547 -3.75 -9.87 -10.83
CA GLY A 547 -4.76 -9.68 -11.85
C GLY A 547 -5.83 -8.65 -11.52
N ILE A 548 -5.92 -8.19 -10.27
CA ILE A 548 -6.89 -7.14 -9.89
C ILE A 548 -6.51 -5.82 -10.54
N SER A 549 -7.39 -5.33 -11.40
CA SER A 549 -7.18 -4.12 -12.21
C SER A 549 -6.91 -2.88 -11.35
N PHE A 550 -6.09 -1.95 -11.84
CA PHE A 550 -5.85 -0.65 -11.21
C PHE A 550 -7.11 0.22 -11.07
N ARG A 551 -8.16 -0.02 -11.86
CA ARG A 551 -9.43 0.69 -11.75
C ARG A 551 -10.24 0.30 -10.49
N VAL A 552 -9.96 -0.87 -9.90
CA VAL A 552 -10.51 -1.29 -8.61
C VAL A 552 -9.81 -0.50 -7.52
N LYS A 553 -10.57 0.23 -6.72
CA LYS A 553 -10.02 1.03 -5.62
C LYS A 553 -9.48 0.12 -4.53
N ARG A 554 -8.25 0.38 -4.06
CA ARG A 554 -7.69 -0.23 -2.84
C ARG A 554 -8.14 0.60 -1.65
N VAL A 555 -8.65 -0.09 -0.63
CA VAL A 555 -9.07 0.52 0.63
C VAL A 555 -8.27 -0.15 1.73
N TYR A 556 -7.42 0.64 2.37
CA TYR A 556 -6.56 0.15 3.45
C TYR A 556 -7.25 0.42 4.79
N TYR A 557 -7.28 -0.58 5.65
CA TYR A 557 -7.76 -0.43 7.00
C TYR A 557 -6.77 -1.04 7.99
N LYS A 558 -6.86 -0.55 9.21
CA LYS A 558 -6.09 -0.98 10.35
C LYS A 558 -7.05 -1.00 11.52
N GLU A 559 -7.30 -2.17 12.10
CA GLU A 559 -8.17 -2.33 13.28
C GLU A 559 -7.56 -1.76 14.56
#